data_0637c47e6f93fb3c9d63176c72a7c57e
#
_entry.id   0637c47e6f93fb3c9d63176c72a7c57e
#
_cell.length_a   1.000
_cell.length_b   1.000
_cell.length_c   1.000
_cell.angle_alpha   90.00
_cell.angle_beta   90.00
_cell.angle_gamma   90.00
#
_symmetry.space_group_name_H-M   'P 1'
#
loop_
_entity.id
_entity.type
_entity.pdbx_description
1 polymer ?
#
loop_
_entity_poly.entity_id
_entity_poly.type
_entity_poly.pdbx_seq_one_letter_code
_entity_poly.pdbx_strand_id
1 'polypeptide(L)'
;MVYGRSDLANKAIEEYRLAIDADPSSEFLTSGLAELYVKTGRIRDAVLEAQDIIKRDPNNLEAHKLLGRIYLRSLGDMPGGNGSDNVLKLAIEQYEQIVKIEPDSVDDHLLLGRLYRLNNDLQKAESELKTAIKLDPNSEEAVTTLAMLYTDEGDTNHALQVLKSVPDASRSAKLYSALGTAYEQRKDYKEAIDAFRKATMLDRDNLDAIRGLAENYMNDGQYDAALEQYKVIIDSNPEDAQTYVRMAEIYRHEAKYDEALESLKKADALVPDMAAVAYNMAAVYEAEGRYDDAIKLLQDLLKKTDSNQQDDRNNRAIFLERLGTIYRDQQNYPAAVDTFRKLATTGGDDNARAGYQEMIDTYREAKQWPQATAVAKEAVQKLPNDRDMRMVLDAQLADTGDVDSAVADVRSMLKGGSQDRDVYLRLGIIESRAKRWKDAADALDKAEQLSTNADDKAYVWFLRGDLLQRQKFYDQADTEFRKVLAALPPTDPQVAATLNYLGYMNADRGVKLDESLNFIKQALVAEPSNGAYLDSLGWAYYKLGKYDLAEENLTKAAVSMGSDPTVQQHLGDLYQKTGRLKMAAAHWERAVQEWNKTIPAEVDSDAFAKVQQELDAAKVKLAKEEAQKQQ
;
A
#
# COMPACT_ATOMS: atom_id res chain seq x y z
N MET A 1 -5.88 51.78 29.68
CA MET A 1 -5.85 52.04 28.21
C MET A 1 -6.77 51.13 27.38
N VAL A 2 -7.21 49.96 27.88
CA VAL A 2 -8.09 49.04 27.13
C VAL A 2 -9.53 49.56 27.07
N TYR A 3 -10.03 50.21 28.13
CA TYR A 3 -11.41 50.77 28.20
C TYR A 3 -11.64 51.93 27.23
N GLY A 4 -10.66 52.78 26.98
CA GLY A 4 -10.82 53.92 26.05
C GLY A 4 -10.93 53.56 24.57
N ARG A 5 -10.46 52.39 24.13
CA ARG A 5 -10.60 51.90 22.74
C ARG A 5 -11.98 51.29 22.48
N SER A 6 -12.58 50.65 23.48
CA SER A 6 -13.93 50.05 23.39
C SER A 6 -15.00 51.16 23.30
N ASP A 7 -14.86 52.23 24.08
CA ASP A 7 -15.83 53.37 24.03
C ASP A 7 -15.74 54.14 22.72
N LEU A 8 -14.55 54.31 22.15
CA LEU A 8 -14.37 54.93 20.84
C LEU A 8 -14.95 54.06 19.72
N ALA A 9 -14.82 52.76 19.78
CA ALA A 9 -15.40 51.83 18.82
C ALA A 9 -16.94 51.86 18.87
N ASN A 10 -17.55 51.89 20.07
CA ASN A 10 -19.00 51.97 20.22
C ASN A 10 -19.54 53.32 19.67
N LYS A 11 -18.85 54.42 19.93
CA LYS A 11 -19.22 55.74 19.35
C LYS A 11 -19.12 55.72 17.84
N ALA A 12 -18.06 55.15 17.26
CA ALA A 12 -17.93 55.06 15.81
C ALA A 12 -19.06 54.19 15.20
N ILE A 13 -19.48 53.14 15.86
CA ILE A 13 -20.63 52.31 15.45
C ILE A 13 -21.92 53.13 15.44
N GLU A 14 -22.16 53.94 16.49
CA GLU A 14 -23.33 54.81 16.55
C GLU A 14 -23.34 55.86 15.43
N GLU A 15 -22.20 56.50 15.17
CA GLU A 15 -22.06 57.49 14.08
C GLU A 15 -22.29 56.85 12.69
N TYR A 16 -21.76 55.64 12.46
CA TYR A 16 -22.04 54.89 11.23
C TYR A 16 -23.52 54.59 11.07
N ARG A 17 -24.23 54.17 12.14
CA ARG A 17 -25.66 53.89 12.11
C ARG A 17 -26.48 55.15 11.81
N LEU A 18 -26.14 56.26 12.46
CA LEU A 18 -26.79 57.54 12.17
C LEU A 18 -26.56 58.01 10.74
N ALA A 19 -25.37 57.81 10.21
CA ALA A 19 -25.05 58.11 8.82
C ALA A 19 -25.82 57.21 7.83
N ILE A 20 -25.97 55.92 8.13
CA ILE A 20 -26.75 54.98 7.34
C ILE A 20 -28.23 55.30 7.40
N ASP A 21 -28.75 55.71 8.55
CA ASP A 21 -30.16 56.18 8.68
C ASP A 21 -30.43 57.44 7.82
N ALA A 22 -29.44 58.32 7.64
CA ALA A 22 -29.53 59.51 6.80
C ALA A 22 -29.35 59.17 5.30
N ASP A 23 -28.55 58.20 4.94
CA ASP A 23 -28.35 57.69 3.58
C ASP A 23 -28.29 56.14 3.55
N PRO A 24 -29.46 55.47 3.57
CA PRO A 24 -29.54 54.00 3.59
C PRO A 24 -28.98 53.31 2.35
N SER A 25 -28.74 54.07 1.28
CA SER A 25 -28.22 53.55 0.00
C SER A 25 -26.70 53.59 -0.09
N SER A 26 -26.01 54.18 0.88
CA SER A 26 -24.56 54.29 0.87
C SER A 26 -23.86 52.96 1.20
N GLU A 27 -23.37 52.30 0.18
CA GLU A 27 -22.57 51.08 0.32
C GLU A 27 -21.27 51.31 1.11
N PHE A 28 -20.68 52.49 0.99
CA PHE A 28 -19.47 52.85 1.73
C PHE A 28 -19.70 52.86 3.24
N LEU A 29 -20.84 53.38 3.70
CA LEU A 29 -21.18 53.44 5.12
C LEU A 29 -21.49 52.05 5.68
N THR A 30 -22.28 51.25 4.97
CA THR A 30 -22.66 49.89 5.40
C THR A 30 -21.46 48.93 5.42
N SER A 31 -20.60 48.97 4.40
CA SER A 31 -19.34 48.20 4.36
C SER A 31 -18.36 48.63 5.47
N GLY A 32 -18.24 49.95 5.69
CA GLY A 32 -17.43 50.51 6.77
C GLY A 32 -17.89 50.08 8.17
N LEU A 33 -19.19 50.03 8.41
CA LEU A 33 -19.77 49.53 9.65
C LEU A 33 -19.50 48.03 9.85
N ALA A 34 -19.67 47.23 8.81
CA ALA A 34 -19.43 45.81 8.87
C ALA A 34 -17.93 45.47 9.15
N GLU A 35 -16.99 46.18 8.53
CA GLU A 35 -15.58 46.08 8.84
C GLU A 35 -15.25 46.50 10.29
N LEU A 36 -15.89 47.53 10.80
CA LEU A 36 -15.70 47.98 12.17
C LEU A 36 -16.15 46.90 13.16
N TYR A 37 -17.27 46.23 12.88
CA TYR A 37 -17.71 45.09 13.68
C TYR A 37 -16.66 43.94 13.70
N VAL A 38 -16.05 43.60 12.56
CA VAL A 38 -14.98 42.61 12.50
C VAL A 38 -13.78 43.04 13.33
N LYS A 39 -13.33 44.32 13.17
CA LYS A 39 -12.18 44.87 13.93
C LYS A 39 -12.41 44.92 15.43
N THR A 40 -13.66 45.00 15.87
CA THR A 40 -14.04 45.03 17.29
C THR A 40 -14.43 43.67 17.86
N GLY A 41 -14.29 42.58 17.06
CA GLY A 41 -14.64 41.21 17.47
C GLY A 41 -16.12 40.91 17.50
N ARG A 42 -16.98 41.82 17.00
CA ARG A 42 -18.44 41.67 16.93
C ARG A 42 -18.85 40.92 15.67
N ILE A 43 -18.33 39.73 15.49
CA ILE A 43 -18.45 38.93 14.25
C ILE A 43 -19.92 38.68 13.87
N ARG A 44 -20.77 38.38 14.86
CA ARG A 44 -22.20 38.14 14.60
C ARG A 44 -22.90 39.40 14.01
N ASP A 45 -22.59 40.58 14.51
CA ASP A 45 -23.16 41.83 14.01
C ASP A 45 -22.65 42.14 12.60
N ALA A 46 -21.36 41.85 12.31
CA ALA A 46 -20.77 41.94 10.97
C ALA A 46 -21.49 41.05 9.96
N VAL A 47 -21.76 39.79 10.33
CA VAL A 47 -22.49 38.84 9.48
C VAL A 47 -23.91 39.34 9.19
N LEU A 48 -24.63 39.79 10.21
CA LEU A 48 -26.01 40.31 10.05
C LEU A 48 -26.05 41.52 9.14
N GLU A 49 -25.13 42.47 9.31
CA GLU A 49 -25.02 43.67 8.47
C GLU A 49 -24.71 43.30 7.01
N ALA A 50 -23.72 42.44 6.78
CA ALA A 50 -23.37 41.99 5.43
C ALA A 50 -24.55 41.26 4.76
N GLN A 51 -25.26 40.39 5.49
CA GLN A 51 -26.45 39.71 4.98
C GLN A 51 -27.57 40.68 4.64
N ASP A 52 -27.74 41.78 5.40
CA ASP A 52 -28.74 42.79 5.11
C ASP A 52 -28.37 43.63 3.89
N ILE A 53 -27.09 43.92 3.68
CA ILE A 53 -26.59 44.51 2.43
C ILE A 53 -26.92 43.62 1.23
N ILE A 54 -26.61 42.32 1.30
CA ILE A 54 -26.88 41.35 0.22
C ILE A 54 -28.39 41.22 -0.07
N LYS A 55 -29.26 41.31 0.94
CA LYS A 55 -30.72 41.32 0.71
C LYS A 55 -31.18 42.53 -0.11
N ARG A 56 -30.54 43.67 0.07
CA ARG A 56 -30.85 44.91 -0.68
C ARG A 56 -30.21 44.93 -2.06
N ASP A 57 -28.96 44.47 -2.15
CA ASP A 57 -28.20 44.35 -3.37
C ASP A 57 -27.53 42.97 -3.43
N PRO A 58 -28.16 41.97 -4.10
CA PRO A 58 -27.61 40.62 -4.23
C PRO A 58 -26.27 40.51 -4.97
N ASN A 59 -25.83 41.55 -5.66
CA ASN A 59 -24.57 41.60 -6.38
C ASN A 59 -23.51 42.46 -5.67
N ASN A 60 -23.72 42.81 -4.41
CA ASN A 60 -22.76 43.59 -3.66
C ASN A 60 -21.49 42.83 -3.37
N LEU A 61 -20.46 43.05 -4.16
CA LEU A 61 -19.18 42.36 -4.11
C LEU A 61 -18.52 42.46 -2.73
N GLU A 62 -18.48 43.65 -2.13
CA GLU A 62 -17.82 43.89 -0.85
C GLU A 62 -18.49 43.13 0.31
N ALA A 63 -19.81 43.03 0.30
CA ALA A 63 -20.54 42.27 1.29
C ALA A 63 -20.27 40.75 1.17
N HIS A 64 -20.22 40.20 -0.05
CA HIS A 64 -19.84 38.83 -0.29
C HIS A 64 -18.37 38.54 0.12
N LYS A 65 -17.44 39.43 -0.25
CA LYS A 65 -16.02 39.33 0.17
C LYS A 65 -15.86 39.39 1.69
N LEU A 66 -16.65 40.23 2.37
CA LEU A 66 -16.63 40.31 3.83
C LEU A 66 -17.11 39.01 4.48
N LEU A 67 -18.25 38.47 4.06
CA LEU A 67 -18.76 37.18 4.56
C LEU A 67 -17.79 36.05 4.26
N GLY A 68 -17.27 35.99 3.04
CA GLY A 68 -16.26 34.99 2.65
C GLY A 68 -15.05 35.00 3.57
N ARG A 69 -14.47 36.18 3.85
CA ARG A 69 -13.34 36.35 4.78
C ARG A 69 -13.67 35.93 6.22
N ILE A 70 -14.88 36.26 6.69
CA ILE A 70 -15.34 35.87 8.03
C ILE A 70 -15.44 34.37 8.13
N TYR A 71 -16.05 33.70 7.14
CA TYR A 71 -16.20 32.23 7.15
C TYR A 71 -14.83 31.51 7.01
N LEU A 72 -13.93 32.02 6.16
CA LEU A 72 -12.57 31.49 6.06
C LEU A 72 -11.81 31.57 7.40
N ARG A 73 -11.91 32.73 8.08
CA ARG A 73 -11.28 32.88 9.40
C ARG A 73 -11.87 31.91 10.42
N SER A 74 -13.19 31.74 10.40
CA SER A 74 -13.88 30.81 11.31
C SER A 74 -13.51 29.36 11.04
N LEU A 75 -13.20 28.98 9.79
CA LEU A 75 -12.66 27.65 9.43
C LEU A 75 -11.27 27.42 10.04
N GLY A 76 -10.40 28.43 10.03
CA GLY A 76 -9.06 28.35 10.62
C GLY A 76 -9.07 28.25 12.15
N ASP A 77 -10.10 28.80 12.80
CA ASP A 77 -10.24 28.77 14.27
C ASP A 77 -10.95 27.51 14.80
N MET A 78 -11.49 26.62 13.92
CA MET A 78 -12.20 25.40 14.28
C MET A 78 -11.39 24.15 13.91
N PRO A 79 -10.82 23.41 14.88
CA PRO A 79 -10.24 22.11 14.59
C PRO A 79 -11.36 21.08 14.38
N GLY A 80 -11.55 20.63 13.15
CA GLY A 80 -12.35 19.52 12.65
C GLY A 80 -13.57 19.06 13.46
N GLY A 81 -14.78 19.24 12.94
CA GLY A 81 -16.02 18.74 13.53
C GLY A 81 -17.25 19.18 12.73
N ASN A 82 -18.45 18.66 13.05
CA ASN A 82 -19.72 18.94 12.35
C ASN A 82 -20.06 20.45 12.16
N GLY A 83 -19.38 21.35 12.87
CA GLY A 83 -19.51 22.80 12.71
C GLY A 83 -18.69 23.34 11.53
N SER A 84 -17.55 22.73 11.19
CA SER A 84 -16.67 23.18 10.12
C SER A 84 -17.30 22.98 8.73
N ASP A 85 -18.05 21.90 8.52
CA ASP A 85 -18.70 21.59 7.24
C ASP A 85 -19.75 22.63 6.84
N ASN A 86 -20.51 23.13 7.81
CA ASN A 86 -21.49 24.18 7.56
C ASN A 86 -20.81 25.53 7.23
N VAL A 87 -19.74 25.87 7.92
CA VAL A 87 -18.98 27.11 7.68
C VAL A 87 -18.26 27.02 6.32
N LEU A 88 -17.73 25.85 5.94
CA LEU A 88 -17.14 25.62 4.62
C LEU A 88 -18.14 25.84 3.49
N LYS A 89 -19.36 25.30 3.61
CA LYS A 89 -20.43 25.53 2.63
C LYS A 89 -20.81 26.99 2.50
N LEU A 90 -20.94 27.72 3.63
CA LEU A 90 -21.19 29.13 3.61
C LEU A 90 -20.08 29.95 2.94
N ALA A 91 -18.81 29.54 3.15
CA ALA A 91 -17.69 30.17 2.45
C ALA A 91 -17.78 29.93 0.94
N ILE A 92 -18.02 28.66 0.51
CA ILE A 92 -18.19 28.30 -0.90
C ILE A 92 -19.32 29.16 -1.53
N GLU A 93 -20.50 29.25 -0.90
CA GLU A 93 -21.61 30.04 -1.40
C GLU A 93 -21.22 31.52 -1.65
N GLN A 94 -20.44 32.13 -0.76
CA GLN A 94 -19.99 33.50 -0.96
C GLN A 94 -19.01 33.60 -2.14
N TYR A 95 -18.02 32.71 -2.23
CA TYR A 95 -17.04 32.74 -3.31
C TYR A 95 -17.64 32.35 -4.67
N GLU A 96 -18.68 31.50 -4.72
CA GLU A 96 -19.48 31.28 -5.95
C GLU A 96 -20.15 32.59 -6.45
N GLN A 97 -20.62 33.44 -5.55
CA GLN A 97 -21.17 34.76 -5.94
C GLN A 97 -20.07 35.74 -6.36
N ILE A 98 -18.94 35.76 -5.62
CA ILE A 98 -17.80 36.62 -5.95
C ILE A 98 -17.30 36.37 -7.38
N VAL A 99 -17.04 35.11 -7.76
CA VAL A 99 -16.55 34.78 -9.12
C VAL A 99 -17.61 35.02 -10.20
N LYS A 100 -18.91 35.05 -9.88
CA LYS A 100 -19.95 35.44 -10.83
C LYS A 100 -19.95 36.94 -11.06
N ILE A 101 -19.69 37.75 -10.03
CA ILE A 101 -19.67 39.22 -10.11
C ILE A 101 -18.34 39.69 -10.72
N GLU A 102 -17.24 39.03 -10.35
CA GLU A 102 -15.88 39.38 -10.77
C GLU A 102 -15.19 38.15 -11.42
N PRO A 103 -15.57 37.78 -12.65
CA PRO A 103 -15.14 36.50 -13.28
C PRO A 103 -13.68 36.47 -13.74
N ASP A 104 -12.98 37.62 -13.70
CA ASP A 104 -11.58 37.72 -14.14
C ASP A 104 -10.59 37.73 -12.95
N SER A 105 -11.05 37.46 -11.74
CA SER A 105 -10.21 37.41 -10.53
C SER A 105 -9.54 36.06 -10.37
N VAL A 106 -8.23 35.98 -10.64
CA VAL A 106 -7.41 34.79 -10.47
C VAL A 106 -7.44 34.27 -9.03
N ASP A 107 -7.32 35.18 -8.07
CA ASP A 107 -7.26 34.84 -6.64
C ASP A 107 -8.58 34.24 -6.12
N ASP A 108 -9.74 34.78 -6.58
CA ASP A 108 -11.03 34.30 -6.14
C ASP A 108 -11.35 32.91 -6.75
N HIS A 109 -11.01 32.68 -8.03
CA HIS A 109 -11.10 31.34 -8.64
C HIS A 109 -10.16 30.32 -7.96
N LEU A 110 -8.92 30.72 -7.65
CA LEU A 110 -7.98 29.88 -6.93
C LEU A 110 -8.51 29.51 -5.54
N LEU A 111 -9.05 30.48 -4.82
CA LEU A 111 -9.58 30.27 -3.49
C LEU A 111 -10.85 29.41 -3.50
N LEU A 112 -11.76 29.65 -4.45
CA LEU A 112 -12.94 28.81 -4.63
C LEU A 112 -12.55 27.36 -5.01
N GLY A 113 -11.56 27.17 -5.86
CA GLY A 113 -11.02 25.86 -6.19
C GLY A 113 -10.48 25.13 -4.96
N ARG A 114 -9.78 25.82 -4.07
CA ARG A 114 -9.30 25.26 -2.79
C ARG A 114 -10.46 24.89 -1.85
N LEU A 115 -11.49 25.73 -1.75
CA LEU A 115 -12.65 25.45 -0.94
C LEU A 115 -13.43 24.24 -1.45
N TYR A 116 -13.60 24.09 -2.76
CA TYR A 116 -14.20 22.90 -3.34
C TYR A 116 -13.37 21.63 -3.08
N ARG A 117 -12.03 21.72 -3.16
CA ARG A 117 -11.16 20.59 -2.80
C ARG A 117 -11.36 20.18 -1.34
N LEU A 118 -11.42 21.12 -0.41
CA LEU A 118 -11.71 20.86 1.01
C LEU A 118 -13.10 20.24 1.23
N ASN A 119 -14.09 20.62 0.38
CA ASN A 119 -15.44 20.04 0.41
C ASN A 119 -15.55 18.71 -0.35
N ASN A 120 -14.45 18.20 -0.89
CA ASN A 120 -14.39 17.00 -1.75
C ASN A 120 -15.20 17.09 -3.05
N ASP A 121 -15.47 18.31 -3.54
CA ASP A 121 -16.12 18.58 -4.83
C ASP A 121 -15.05 18.69 -5.94
N LEU A 122 -14.37 17.57 -6.23
CA LEU A 122 -13.14 17.56 -7.03
C LEU A 122 -13.33 18.10 -8.45
N GLN A 123 -14.47 17.80 -9.11
CA GLN A 123 -14.78 18.32 -10.46
C GLN A 123 -14.94 19.84 -10.50
N LYS A 124 -15.60 20.42 -9.49
CA LYS A 124 -15.73 21.87 -9.40
C LYS A 124 -14.39 22.53 -9.06
N ALA A 125 -13.62 21.92 -8.15
CA ALA A 125 -12.28 22.37 -7.84
C ALA A 125 -11.40 22.45 -9.09
N GLU A 126 -11.39 21.39 -9.89
CA GLU A 126 -10.65 21.32 -11.16
C GLU A 126 -11.07 22.44 -12.13
N SER A 127 -12.39 22.67 -12.28
CA SER A 127 -12.93 23.71 -13.17
C SER A 127 -12.46 25.11 -12.77
N GLU A 128 -12.54 25.46 -11.48
CA GLU A 128 -12.13 26.77 -10.98
C GLU A 128 -10.61 26.96 -11.08
N LEU A 129 -9.82 25.94 -10.74
CA LEU A 129 -8.36 25.99 -10.85
C LEU A 129 -7.88 26.11 -12.31
N LYS A 130 -8.54 25.43 -13.24
CA LYS A 130 -8.28 25.61 -14.68
C LYS A 130 -8.65 27.01 -15.16
N THR A 131 -9.70 27.59 -14.62
CA THR A 131 -10.06 28.98 -14.92
C THR A 131 -9.00 29.94 -14.40
N ALA A 132 -8.53 29.77 -13.17
CA ALA A 132 -7.43 30.58 -12.62
C ALA A 132 -6.17 30.50 -13.48
N ILE A 133 -5.76 29.29 -13.93
CA ILE A 133 -4.60 29.10 -14.83
C ILE A 133 -4.84 29.74 -16.20
N LYS A 134 -6.08 29.71 -16.71
CA LYS A 134 -6.42 30.34 -17.99
C LYS A 134 -6.31 31.87 -17.91
N LEU A 135 -6.68 32.46 -16.77
CA LEU A 135 -6.58 33.91 -16.52
C LEU A 135 -5.12 34.33 -16.31
N ASP A 136 -4.36 33.56 -15.54
CA ASP A 136 -2.91 33.75 -15.38
C ASP A 136 -2.15 32.42 -15.54
N PRO A 137 -1.62 32.16 -16.74
CA PRO A 137 -0.84 30.94 -17.00
C PRO A 137 0.48 30.86 -16.20
N ASN A 138 0.91 31.95 -15.59
CA ASN A 138 2.15 31.99 -14.76
C ASN A 138 1.83 31.89 -13.27
N SER A 139 0.58 31.76 -12.87
CA SER A 139 0.20 31.57 -11.46
C SER A 139 0.69 30.21 -10.95
N GLU A 140 1.89 30.20 -10.37
CA GLU A 140 2.45 28.98 -9.74
C GLU A 140 1.51 28.40 -8.70
N GLU A 141 0.78 29.26 -8.00
CA GLU A 141 -0.13 28.84 -6.95
C GLU A 141 -1.35 28.10 -7.50
N ALA A 142 -1.89 28.53 -8.63
CA ALA A 142 -2.97 27.84 -9.32
C ALA A 142 -2.47 26.50 -9.91
N VAL A 143 -1.29 26.51 -10.55
CA VAL A 143 -0.65 25.31 -11.11
C VAL A 143 -0.36 24.27 -10.03
N THR A 144 0.26 24.67 -8.92
CA THR A 144 0.59 23.74 -7.83
C THR A 144 -0.67 23.20 -7.14
N THR A 145 -1.70 24.05 -6.96
CA THR A 145 -2.98 23.63 -6.34
C THR A 145 -3.73 22.63 -7.22
N LEU A 146 -3.74 22.84 -8.55
CA LEU A 146 -4.34 21.88 -9.49
C LEU A 146 -3.55 20.57 -9.53
N ALA A 147 -2.23 20.63 -9.50
CA ALA A 147 -1.40 19.44 -9.45
C ALA A 147 -1.63 18.66 -8.15
N MET A 148 -1.75 19.33 -7.00
CA MET A 148 -2.11 18.70 -5.73
C MET A 148 -3.48 18.01 -5.80
N LEU A 149 -4.48 18.63 -6.46
CA LEU A 149 -5.78 18.00 -6.67
C LEU A 149 -5.64 16.66 -7.41
N TYR A 150 -4.93 16.65 -8.54
CA TYR A 150 -4.70 15.41 -9.29
C TYR A 150 -3.87 14.39 -8.51
N THR A 151 -2.94 14.85 -7.68
CA THR A 151 -2.13 14.01 -6.80
C THR A 151 -3.00 13.32 -5.74
N ASP A 152 -3.95 14.05 -5.13
CA ASP A 152 -4.91 13.52 -4.17
C ASP A 152 -5.85 12.47 -4.81
N GLU A 153 -6.17 12.62 -6.11
CA GLU A 153 -6.95 11.66 -6.90
C GLU A 153 -6.12 10.45 -7.40
N GLY A 154 -4.81 10.44 -7.18
CA GLY A 154 -3.90 9.42 -7.70
C GLY A 154 -3.54 9.59 -9.18
N ASP A 155 -4.01 10.66 -9.83
CA ASP A 155 -3.71 10.95 -11.24
C ASP A 155 -2.39 11.73 -11.39
N THR A 156 -1.31 11.04 -11.08
CA THR A 156 0.05 11.62 -11.14
C THR A 156 0.46 12.05 -12.56
N ASN A 157 -0.14 11.48 -13.60
CA ASN A 157 0.17 11.85 -14.98
C ASN A 157 -0.35 13.26 -15.30
N HIS A 158 -1.60 13.59 -14.96
CA HIS A 158 -2.13 14.94 -15.12
C HIS A 158 -1.44 15.93 -14.19
N ALA A 159 -1.12 15.54 -12.95
CA ALA A 159 -0.33 16.38 -12.04
C ALA A 159 0.99 16.80 -12.67
N LEU A 160 1.77 15.84 -13.20
CA LEU A 160 3.04 16.11 -13.89
C LEU A 160 2.87 16.94 -15.16
N GLN A 161 1.79 16.72 -15.92
CA GLN A 161 1.51 17.50 -17.12
C GLN A 161 1.28 18.98 -16.79
N VAL A 162 0.48 19.25 -15.76
CA VAL A 162 0.20 20.62 -15.30
C VAL A 162 1.47 21.29 -14.75
N LEU A 163 2.23 20.63 -13.90
CA LEU A 163 3.48 21.17 -13.34
C LEU A 163 4.53 21.46 -14.42
N LYS A 164 4.62 20.60 -15.44
CA LYS A 164 5.54 20.77 -16.57
C LYS A 164 5.11 21.85 -17.56
N SER A 165 3.88 22.34 -17.52
CA SER A 165 3.42 23.45 -18.36
C SER A 165 4.17 24.75 -18.07
N VAL A 166 4.66 24.94 -16.84
CA VAL A 166 5.54 26.06 -16.49
C VAL A 166 6.94 25.79 -17.03
N PRO A 167 7.54 26.72 -17.82
CA PRO A 167 8.90 26.56 -18.33
C PRO A 167 9.93 26.34 -17.23
N ASP A 168 10.91 25.46 -17.45
CA ASP A 168 11.90 25.07 -16.45
C ASP A 168 12.65 26.28 -15.83
N ALA A 169 13.01 27.25 -16.66
CA ALA A 169 13.69 28.49 -16.23
C ALA A 169 12.86 29.40 -15.34
N SER A 170 11.54 29.20 -15.27
CA SER A 170 10.60 30.02 -14.49
C SER A 170 10.08 29.31 -13.24
N ARG A 171 10.53 28.07 -12.98
CA ARG A 171 10.05 27.29 -11.83
C ARG A 171 10.72 27.73 -10.55
N SER A 172 9.91 27.98 -9.52
CA SER A 172 10.37 28.23 -8.16
C SER A 172 10.73 26.93 -7.41
N ALA A 173 11.32 27.07 -6.22
CA ALA A 173 11.56 25.96 -5.30
C ALA A 173 10.26 25.19 -4.99
N LYS A 174 9.13 25.90 -4.79
CA LYS A 174 7.83 25.32 -4.51
C LYS A 174 7.35 24.44 -5.65
N LEU A 175 7.52 24.88 -6.89
CA LEU A 175 7.08 24.15 -8.06
C LEU A 175 7.96 22.90 -8.30
N TYR A 176 9.26 23.00 -8.07
CA TYR A 176 10.14 21.82 -8.09
C TYR A 176 9.83 20.84 -6.96
N SER A 177 9.48 21.31 -5.76
CA SER A 177 9.02 20.41 -4.68
C SER A 177 7.74 19.67 -5.08
N ALA A 178 6.76 20.36 -5.68
CA ALA A 178 5.54 19.73 -6.18
C ALA A 178 5.82 18.70 -7.29
N LEU A 179 6.76 18.97 -8.20
CA LEU A 179 7.25 18.00 -9.19
C LEU A 179 7.87 16.77 -8.51
N GLY A 180 8.70 17.01 -7.49
CA GLY A 180 9.34 15.94 -6.70
C GLY A 180 8.29 15.02 -6.08
N THR A 181 7.29 15.58 -5.42
CA THR A 181 6.18 14.82 -4.81
C THR A 181 5.38 14.02 -5.84
N ALA A 182 5.08 14.61 -7.01
CA ALA A 182 4.35 13.90 -8.07
C ALA A 182 5.16 12.73 -8.67
N TYR A 183 6.48 12.89 -8.83
CA TYR A 183 7.37 11.80 -9.25
C TYR A 183 7.51 10.71 -8.17
N GLU A 184 7.63 11.12 -6.90
CA GLU A 184 7.70 10.20 -5.76
C GLU A 184 6.48 9.28 -5.69
N GLN A 185 5.28 9.83 -5.82
CA GLN A 185 4.05 9.02 -5.84
C GLN A 185 4.01 8.02 -7.00
N ARG A 186 4.61 8.37 -8.13
CA ARG A 186 4.76 7.47 -9.27
C ARG A 186 5.92 6.49 -9.11
N LYS A 187 6.68 6.61 -8.01
CA LYS A 187 7.91 5.85 -7.72
C LYS A 187 9.04 6.08 -8.72
N ASP A 188 9.01 7.18 -9.43
CA ASP A 188 10.09 7.65 -10.31
C ASP A 188 11.15 8.38 -9.46
N TYR A 189 11.84 7.63 -8.60
CA TYR A 189 12.70 8.18 -7.55
C TYR A 189 13.85 9.03 -8.11
N LYS A 190 14.39 8.71 -9.27
CA LYS A 190 15.49 9.49 -9.90
C LYS A 190 15.05 10.88 -10.33
N GLU A 191 13.87 10.96 -10.94
CA GLU A 191 13.25 12.21 -11.34
C GLU A 191 12.83 13.04 -10.12
N ALA A 192 12.32 12.38 -9.08
CA ALA A 192 11.99 13.02 -7.81
C ALA A 192 13.24 13.63 -7.15
N ILE A 193 14.34 12.88 -7.10
CA ILE A 193 15.64 13.35 -6.59
C ILE A 193 16.10 14.60 -7.37
N ASP A 194 16.04 14.60 -8.70
CA ASP A 194 16.44 15.77 -9.50
C ASP A 194 15.56 16.99 -9.20
N ALA A 195 14.25 16.79 -9.08
CA ALA A 195 13.31 17.85 -8.78
C ALA A 195 13.54 18.43 -7.37
N PHE A 196 13.59 17.59 -6.33
CA PHE A 196 13.85 18.06 -4.97
C PHE A 196 15.24 18.71 -4.81
N ARG A 197 16.26 18.20 -5.51
CA ARG A 197 17.58 18.83 -5.53
C ARG A 197 17.53 20.24 -6.12
N LYS A 198 16.80 20.46 -7.21
CA LYS A 198 16.58 21.81 -7.77
C LYS A 198 15.82 22.69 -6.79
N ALA A 199 14.81 22.16 -6.09
CA ALA A 199 14.11 22.89 -5.06
C ALA A 199 15.07 23.36 -3.93
N THR A 200 15.91 22.46 -3.41
CA THR A 200 16.87 22.79 -2.34
C THR A 200 18.01 23.70 -2.81
N MET A 201 18.36 23.71 -4.11
CA MET A 201 19.31 24.67 -4.67
C MET A 201 18.74 26.08 -4.72
N LEU A 202 17.43 26.23 -4.96
CA LEU A 202 16.74 27.52 -5.01
C LEU A 202 16.38 28.05 -3.62
N ASP A 203 16.03 27.15 -2.71
CA ASP A 203 15.69 27.46 -1.33
C ASP A 203 16.37 26.43 -0.40
N ARG A 204 17.49 26.85 0.19
CA ARG A 204 18.34 25.99 1.01
C ARG A 204 17.78 25.70 2.40
N ASP A 205 16.85 26.51 2.84
CA ASP A 205 16.24 26.39 4.17
C ASP A 205 14.89 25.65 4.12
N ASN A 206 14.51 25.17 2.94
CA ASN A 206 13.28 24.41 2.73
C ASN A 206 13.43 22.97 3.24
N LEU A 207 13.15 22.79 4.54
CA LEU A 207 13.28 21.48 5.20
C LEU A 207 12.37 20.41 4.58
N ASP A 208 11.20 20.79 4.04
CA ASP A 208 10.31 19.84 3.38
C ASP A 208 10.91 19.30 2.07
N ALA A 209 11.54 20.17 1.29
CA ALA A 209 12.25 19.75 0.08
C ALA A 209 13.49 18.90 0.40
N ILE A 210 14.23 19.22 1.48
CA ILE A 210 15.37 18.42 1.95
C ILE A 210 14.87 17.05 2.42
N ARG A 211 13.75 16.98 3.14
CA ARG A 211 13.13 15.72 3.56
C ARG A 211 12.70 14.87 2.36
N GLY A 212 12.00 15.47 1.39
CA GLY A 212 11.64 14.80 0.15
C GLY A 212 12.86 14.27 -0.61
N LEU A 213 13.95 15.03 -0.66
CA LEU A 213 15.21 14.60 -1.26
C LEU A 213 15.81 13.39 -0.52
N ALA A 214 15.84 13.44 0.82
CA ALA A 214 16.38 12.36 1.65
C ALA A 214 15.56 11.07 1.48
N GLU A 215 14.22 11.15 1.52
CA GLU A 215 13.33 10.00 1.37
C GLU A 215 13.46 9.36 -0.02
N ASN A 216 13.60 10.17 -1.07
CA ASN A 216 13.79 9.63 -2.42
C ASN A 216 15.19 9.04 -2.63
N TYR A 217 16.24 9.57 -2.00
CA TYR A 217 17.54 8.90 -1.95
C TYR A 217 17.47 7.55 -1.24
N MET A 218 16.75 7.48 -0.11
CA MET A 218 16.55 6.24 0.64
C MET A 218 15.79 5.20 -0.21
N ASN A 219 14.71 5.61 -0.90
CA ASN A 219 13.91 4.74 -1.76
C ASN A 219 14.67 4.27 -3.02
N ASP A 220 15.61 5.06 -3.54
CA ASP A 220 16.49 4.67 -4.66
C ASP A 220 17.74 3.87 -4.17
N GLY A 221 17.84 3.59 -2.87
CA GLY A 221 18.96 2.84 -2.28
C GLY A 221 20.27 3.64 -2.12
N GLN A 222 20.22 4.96 -2.28
CA GLN A 222 21.38 5.86 -2.11
C GLN A 222 21.50 6.28 -0.64
N TYR A 223 21.77 5.32 0.25
CA TYR A 223 21.71 5.48 1.71
C TYR A 223 22.64 6.56 2.25
N ASP A 224 23.88 6.63 1.78
CA ASP A 224 24.83 7.66 2.22
C ASP A 224 24.33 9.08 1.91
N ALA A 225 23.79 9.29 0.70
CA ALA A 225 23.23 10.58 0.29
C ALA A 225 21.98 10.94 1.11
N ALA A 226 21.13 9.96 1.42
CA ALA A 226 19.96 10.16 2.31
C ALA A 226 20.40 10.60 3.71
N LEU A 227 21.39 9.91 4.31
CA LEU A 227 21.94 10.26 5.63
C LEU A 227 22.54 11.67 5.66
N GLU A 228 23.18 12.12 4.60
CA GLU A 228 23.68 13.51 4.50
C GLU A 228 22.53 14.52 4.58
N GLN A 229 21.42 14.27 3.88
CA GLN A 229 20.27 15.17 3.92
C GLN A 229 19.56 15.12 5.29
N TYR A 230 19.39 13.95 5.88
CA TYR A 230 18.82 13.82 7.22
C TYR A 230 19.66 14.53 8.29
N LYS A 231 21.00 14.54 8.16
CA LYS A 231 21.88 15.32 9.06
C LYS A 231 21.61 16.81 8.93
N VAL A 232 21.39 17.35 7.72
CA VAL A 232 21.01 18.76 7.53
C VAL A 232 19.71 19.08 8.29
N ILE A 233 18.72 18.18 8.25
CA ILE A 233 17.47 18.38 9.00
C ILE A 233 17.73 18.41 10.51
N ILE A 234 18.52 17.46 11.04
CA ILE A 234 18.84 17.39 12.47
C ILE A 234 19.67 18.58 12.93
N ASP A 235 20.60 19.08 12.10
CA ASP A 235 21.39 20.27 12.43
C ASP A 235 20.50 21.52 12.53
N SER A 236 19.44 21.61 11.73
CA SER A 236 18.46 22.69 11.76
C SER A 236 17.38 22.50 12.83
N ASN A 237 16.93 21.26 13.06
CA ASN A 237 15.93 20.90 14.04
C ASN A 237 16.34 19.62 14.80
N PRO A 238 17.14 19.73 15.86
CA PRO A 238 17.61 18.58 16.66
C PRO A 238 16.49 17.79 17.37
N GLU A 239 15.27 18.36 17.46
CA GLU A 239 14.12 17.74 18.12
C GLU A 239 13.22 16.93 17.15
N ASP A 240 13.64 16.76 15.90
CA ASP A 240 12.89 15.98 14.92
C ASP A 240 13.08 14.47 15.14
N ALA A 241 12.26 13.90 16.02
CA ALA A 241 12.27 12.46 16.34
C ALA A 241 12.09 11.58 15.09
N GLN A 242 11.27 12.02 14.12
CA GLN A 242 10.99 11.25 12.91
C GLN A 242 12.22 11.07 12.04
N THR A 243 13.05 12.11 11.93
CA THR A 243 14.32 12.02 11.17
C THR A 243 15.29 11.01 11.81
N TYR A 244 15.37 10.94 13.13
CA TYR A 244 16.18 9.89 13.79
C TYR A 244 15.64 8.48 13.51
N VAL A 245 14.33 8.29 13.43
CA VAL A 245 13.73 6.99 13.04
C VAL A 245 14.14 6.62 11.60
N ARG A 246 14.07 7.56 10.65
CA ARG A 246 14.51 7.34 9.26
C ARG A 246 16.00 7.01 9.13
N MET A 247 16.83 7.71 9.88
CA MET A 247 18.27 7.38 9.94
C MET A 247 18.50 5.95 10.46
N ALA A 248 17.76 5.54 11.48
CA ALA A 248 17.85 4.19 12.03
C ALA A 248 17.41 3.11 11.03
N GLU A 249 16.39 3.36 10.21
CA GLU A 249 15.99 2.47 9.13
C GLU A 249 17.13 2.23 8.13
N ILE A 250 17.83 3.29 7.74
CA ILE A 250 19.01 3.18 6.87
C ILE A 250 20.12 2.39 7.55
N TYR A 251 20.48 2.75 8.79
CA TYR A 251 21.52 2.04 9.52
C TYR A 251 21.22 0.54 9.68
N ARG A 252 19.96 0.19 9.91
CA ARG A 252 19.51 -1.21 9.95
C ARG A 252 19.72 -1.91 8.59
N HIS A 253 19.39 -1.25 7.48
CA HIS A 253 19.62 -1.79 6.12
C HIS A 253 21.11 -2.02 5.84
N GLU A 254 21.99 -1.17 6.37
CA GLU A 254 23.43 -1.30 6.25
C GLU A 254 24.04 -2.25 7.30
N ALA A 255 23.21 -2.94 8.09
CA ALA A 255 23.62 -3.79 9.20
C ALA A 255 24.47 -3.06 10.29
N LYS A 256 24.34 -1.73 10.39
CA LYS A 256 24.91 -0.88 11.44
C LYS A 256 23.96 -0.79 12.61
N TYR A 257 23.80 -1.91 13.33
CA TYR A 257 22.74 -2.05 14.34
C TYR A 257 22.95 -1.16 15.57
N ASP A 258 24.18 -0.91 15.98
CA ASP A 258 24.50 -0.02 17.12
C ASP A 258 24.09 1.42 16.80
N GLU A 259 24.40 1.94 15.62
CA GLU A 259 24.04 3.28 15.15
C GLU A 259 22.51 3.41 14.98
N ALA A 260 21.86 2.35 14.51
CA ALA A 260 20.41 2.31 14.42
C ALA A 260 19.76 2.43 15.81
N LEU A 261 20.23 1.64 16.78
CA LEU A 261 19.71 1.69 18.17
C LEU A 261 20.04 3.03 18.86
N GLU A 262 21.20 3.66 18.59
CA GLU A 262 21.53 4.98 19.12
C GLU A 262 20.55 6.04 18.57
N SER A 263 20.27 6.01 17.26
CA SER A 263 19.32 6.94 16.64
C SER A 263 17.91 6.76 17.20
N LEU A 264 17.45 5.51 17.38
CA LEU A 264 16.13 5.22 17.96
C LEU A 264 16.05 5.66 19.43
N LYS A 265 17.12 5.50 20.24
CA LYS A 265 17.15 6.01 21.61
C LYS A 265 17.05 7.55 21.66
N LYS A 266 17.63 8.26 20.70
CA LYS A 266 17.47 9.72 20.57
C LYS A 266 16.01 10.06 20.25
N ALA A 267 15.38 9.35 19.31
CA ALA A 267 13.97 9.54 18.99
C ALA A 267 13.05 9.27 20.19
N ASP A 268 13.31 8.20 20.96
CA ASP A 268 12.55 7.86 22.15
C ASP A 268 12.71 8.89 23.29
N ALA A 269 13.89 9.46 23.43
CA ALA A 269 14.14 10.53 24.41
C ALA A 269 13.38 11.82 24.06
N LEU A 270 13.16 12.12 22.77
CA LEU A 270 12.41 13.28 22.30
C LEU A 270 10.90 13.07 22.38
N VAL A 271 10.43 11.91 21.95
CA VAL A 271 9.01 11.53 21.98
C VAL A 271 8.89 10.13 22.61
N PRO A 272 8.74 10.06 23.93
CA PRO A 272 8.65 8.79 24.64
C PRO A 272 7.47 7.93 24.20
N ASP A 273 7.69 6.62 24.16
CA ASP A 273 6.68 5.61 23.84
C ASP A 273 6.08 5.75 22.41
N MET A 274 6.81 6.39 21.49
CA MET A 274 6.41 6.49 20.09
C MET A 274 6.38 5.10 19.44
N ALA A 275 5.23 4.68 18.92
CA ALA A 275 5.05 3.35 18.33
C ALA A 275 6.05 3.04 17.20
N ALA A 276 6.36 4.03 16.36
CA ALA A 276 7.34 3.88 15.28
C ALA A 276 8.76 3.58 15.81
N VAL A 277 9.16 4.19 16.92
CA VAL A 277 10.45 3.90 17.57
C VAL A 277 10.50 2.46 18.06
N ALA A 278 9.47 2.05 18.79
CA ALA A 278 9.36 0.69 19.32
C ALA A 278 9.37 -0.37 18.22
N TYR A 279 8.61 -0.12 17.14
CA TYR A 279 8.56 -1.00 15.97
C TYR A 279 9.95 -1.15 15.33
N ASN A 280 10.67 -0.04 15.12
CA ASN A 280 12.00 -0.06 14.52
C ASN A 280 13.05 -0.65 15.47
N MET A 281 12.97 -0.42 16.78
CA MET A 281 13.87 -1.09 17.74
C MET A 281 13.69 -2.61 17.71
N ALA A 282 12.45 -3.09 17.68
CA ALA A 282 12.17 -4.51 17.55
C ALA A 282 12.74 -5.07 16.23
N ALA A 283 12.57 -4.33 15.12
CA ALA A 283 13.12 -4.70 13.81
C ALA A 283 14.65 -4.77 13.77
N VAL A 284 15.34 -3.90 14.53
CA VAL A 284 16.80 -3.95 14.68
C VAL A 284 17.21 -5.19 15.47
N TYR A 285 16.55 -5.45 16.61
CA TYR A 285 16.84 -6.65 17.43
C TYR A 285 16.62 -7.94 16.64
N GLU A 286 15.57 -8.01 15.81
CA GLU A 286 15.34 -9.16 14.92
C GLU A 286 16.47 -9.33 13.89
N ALA A 287 16.88 -8.23 13.25
CA ALA A 287 17.96 -8.25 12.26
C ALA A 287 19.31 -8.70 12.87
N GLU A 288 19.53 -8.43 14.16
CA GLU A 288 20.65 -8.94 14.94
C GLU A 288 20.46 -10.40 15.42
N GLY A 289 19.26 -10.99 15.24
CA GLY A 289 18.91 -12.29 15.80
C GLY A 289 18.60 -12.27 17.31
N ARG A 290 18.39 -11.11 17.89
CA ARG A 290 18.08 -10.89 19.32
C ARG A 290 16.58 -10.90 19.57
N TYR A 291 15.93 -12.00 19.20
CA TYR A 291 14.47 -12.13 19.30
C TYR A 291 13.92 -11.95 20.72
N ASP A 292 14.64 -12.44 21.73
CA ASP A 292 14.21 -12.30 23.14
C ASP A 292 14.14 -10.82 23.58
N ASP A 293 15.08 -9.99 23.11
CA ASP A 293 15.08 -8.55 23.40
C ASP A 293 13.90 -7.84 22.70
N ALA A 294 13.62 -8.20 21.45
CA ALA A 294 12.45 -7.68 20.72
C ALA A 294 11.14 -8.06 21.40
N ILE A 295 10.97 -9.33 21.75
CA ILE A 295 9.79 -9.84 22.46
C ILE A 295 9.60 -9.11 23.79
N LYS A 296 10.65 -8.99 24.60
CA LYS A 296 10.60 -8.31 25.90
C LYS A 296 10.20 -6.85 25.75
N LEU A 297 10.82 -6.13 24.80
CA LEU A 297 10.48 -4.73 24.51
C LEU A 297 8.99 -4.57 24.22
N LEU A 298 8.46 -5.36 23.29
CA LEU A 298 7.05 -5.27 22.87
C LEU A 298 6.09 -5.67 23.99
N GLN A 299 6.43 -6.70 24.79
CA GLN A 299 5.63 -7.10 25.95
C GLN A 299 5.60 -6.02 27.03
N ASP A 300 6.71 -5.32 27.28
CA ASP A 300 6.76 -4.23 28.26
C ASP A 300 5.96 -3.01 27.79
N LEU A 301 5.97 -2.69 26.49
CA LEU A 301 5.14 -1.64 25.90
C LEU A 301 3.64 -1.99 25.95
N LEU A 302 3.29 -3.25 25.67
CA LEU A 302 1.91 -3.73 25.77
C LEU A 302 1.33 -3.58 27.19
N LYS A 303 2.16 -3.67 28.25
CA LYS A 303 1.72 -3.42 29.61
C LYS A 303 1.43 -1.93 29.89
N LYS A 304 2.14 -1.02 29.19
CA LYS A 304 1.95 0.44 29.33
C LYS A 304 0.72 0.93 28.58
N THR A 305 0.34 0.29 27.48
CA THR A 305 -0.79 0.67 26.61
C THR A 305 -2.11 0.02 27.05
N ASP A 306 -2.38 -0.12 28.36
CA ASP A 306 -3.58 -0.83 28.86
C ASP A 306 -4.81 0.07 29.06
N SER A 307 -4.77 1.32 28.59
CA SER A 307 -5.92 2.22 28.64
C SER A 307 -6.86 2.00 27.44
N ASN A 308 -8.12 2.47 27.58
CA ASN A 308 -9.12 2.43 26.51
C ASN A 308 -9.07 3.68 25.59
N GLN A 309 -8.03 4.49 25.67
CA GLN A 309 -7.84 5.62 24.78
C GLN A 309 -7.55 5.13 23.36
N GLN A 310 -7.94 5.93 22.36
CA GLN A 310 -7.79 5.51 20.94
C GLN A 310 -6.32 5.32 20.56
N ASP A 311 -5.45 6.22 21.02
CA ASP A 311 -4.00 6.15 20.71
C ASP A 311 -3.36 4.90 21.32
N ASP A 312 -3.73 4.54 22.55
CA ASP A 312 -3.26 3.32 23.21
C ASP A 312 -3.75 2.06 22.48
N ARG A 313 -4.98 2.06 21.96
CA ARG A 313 -5.50 0.95 21.16
C ARG A 313 -4.74 0.80 19.86
N ASN A 314 -4.45 1.92 19.17
CA ASN A 314 -3.69 1.91 17.92
C ASN A 314 -2.26 1.40 18.15
N ASN A 315 -1.58 1.91 19.16
CA ASN A 315 -0.23 1.46 19.53
C ASN A 315 -0.22 -0.01 19.93
N ARG A 316 -1.20 -0.46 20.71
CA ARG A 316 -1.36 -1.88 21.09
C ARG A 316 -1.54 -2.77 19.89
N ALA A 317 -2.32 -2.37 18.89
CA ALA A 317 -2.50 -3.13 17.67
C ALA A 317 -1.17 -3.32 16.92
N ILE A 318 -0.39 -2.25 16.76
CA ILE A 318 0.94 -2.29 16.11
C ILE A 318 1.89 -3.23 16.88
N PHE A 319 1.93 -3.14 18.22
CA PHE A 319 2.82 -3.97 19.03
C PHE A 319 2.41 -5.45 19.01
N LEU A 320 1.10 -5.75 19.02
CA LEU A 320 0.59 -7.13 18.93
C LEU A 320 0.86 -7.74 17.56
N GLU A 321 0.66 -6.98 16.50
CA GLU A 321 0.96 -7.42 15.14
C GLU A 321 2.43 -7.81 15.02
N ARG A 322 3.33 -6.91 15.44
CA ARG A 322 4.77 -7.17 15.39
C ARG A 322 5.19 -8.36 16.27
N LEU A 323 4.70 -8.44 17.50
CA LEU A 323 4.99 -9.53 18.40
C LEU A 323 4.51 -10.89 17.87
N GLY A 324 3.31 -10.92 17.28
CA GLY A 324 2.78 -12.12 16.64
C GLY A 324 3.63 -12.57 15.45
N THR A 325 4.09 -11.62 14.63
CA THR A 325 4.99 -11.90 13.50
C THR A 325 6.32 -12.50 13.99
N ILE A 326 6.95 -11.91 15.03
CA ILE A 326 8.18 -12.46 15.61
C ILE A 326 7.98 -13.89 16.09
N TYR A 327 6.88 -14.19 16.77
CA TYR A 327 6.60 -15.56 17.19
C TYR A 327 6.39 -16.50 16.00
N ARG A 328 5.73 -16.07 14.94
CA ARG A 328 5.54 -16.85 13.71
C ARG A 328 6.87 -17.15 13.03
N ASP A 329 7.74 -16.16 12.88
CA ASP A 329 9.07 -16.31 12.27
C ASP A 329 9.96 -17.28 13.05
N GLN A 330 9.80 -17.33 14.38
CA GLN A 330 10.41 -18.34 15.23
C GLN A 330 9.71 -19.71 15.19
N GLN A 331 8.68 -19.87 14.36
CA GLN A 331 7.83 -21.07 14.28
C GLN A 331 7.12 -21.40 15.62
N ASN A 332 7.01 -20.42 16.51
CA ASN A 332 6.21 -20.55 17.72
C ASN A 332 4.74 -20.20 17.42
N TYR A 333 4.12 -21.03 16.57
CA TYR A 333 2.77 -20.82 16.08
C TYR A 333 1.71 -20.68 17.18
N PRO A 334 1.76 -21.41 18.31
CA PRO A 334 0.78 -21.21 19.39
C PRO A 334 0.85 -19.81 20.00
N ALA A 335 2.05 -19.26 20.24
CA ALA A 335 2.22 -17.92 20.79
C ALA A 335 1.82 -16.84 19.76
N ALA A 336 2.12 -17.06 18.48
CA ALA A 336 1.70 -16.17 17.39
C ALA A 336 0.17 -16.06 17.32
N VAL A 337 -0.53 -17.19 17.28
CA VAL A 337 -2.01 -17.24 17.23
C VAL A 337 -2.64 -16.58 18.47
N ASP A 338 -2.12 -16.82 19.67
CA ASP A 338 -2.62 -16.16 20.89
C ASP A 338 -2.43 -14.63 20.83
N THR A 339 -1.31 -14.19 20.27
CA THR A 339 -1.01 -12.76 20.10
C THR A 339 -1.91 -12.11 19.05
N PHE A 340 -2.11 -12.74 17.90
CA PHE A 340 -3.01 -12.26 16.86
C PHE A 340 -4.49 -12.31 17.29
N ARG A 341 -4.88 -13.25 18.16
CA ARG A 341 -6.21 -13.25 18.78
C ARG A 341 -6.42 -12.03 19.69
N LYS A 342 -5.40 -11.60 20.42
CA LYS A 342 -5.45 -10.33 21.17
C LYS A 342 -5.58 -9.15 20.23
N LEU A 343 -4.87 -9.13 19.11
CA LEU A 343 -5.02 -8.10 18.08
C LEU A 343 -6.47 -8.03 17.59
N ALA A 344 -7.07 -9.16 17.22
CA ALA A 344 -8.46 -9.23 16.78
C ALA A 344 -9.48 -8.68 17.82
N THR A 345 -9.11 -8.61 19.08
CA THR A 345 -9.98 -8.12 20.16
C THR A 345 -9.60 -6.72 20.67
N THR A 346 -8.62 -6.06 20.07
CA THR A 346 -8.17 -4.71 20.48
C THR A 346 -9.22 -3.63 20.22
N GLY A 347 -10.17 -3.90 19.30
CA GLY A 347 -11.31 -3.04 18.96
C GLY A 347 -11.18 -2.45 17.55
N GLY A 348 -12.35 -2.27 16.92
CA GLY A 348 -12.48 -1.88 15.52
C GLY A 348 -12.44 -3.08 14.56
N ASP A 349 -13.19 -2.96 13.44
CA ASP A 349 -13.29 -4.02 12.45
C ASP A 349 -11.98 -4.27 11.72
N ASP A 350 -11.15 -3.24 11.54
CA ASP A 350 -9.85 -3.37 10.88
C ASP A 350 -8.86 -4.21 11.69
N ASN A 351 -8.76 -3.97 13.00
CA ASN A 351 -7.93 -4.80 13.89
C ASN A 351 -8.46 -6.22 14.01
N ALA A 352 -9.79 -6.38 14.01
CA ALA A 352 -10.41 -7.70 13.99
C ALA A 352 -10.06 -8.45 12.70
N ARG A 353 -10.22 -7.81 11.55
CA ARG A 353 -9.85 -8.38 10.24
C ARG A 353 -8.36 -8.77 10.21
N ALA A 354 -7.46 -7.85 10.57
CA ALA A 354 -6.03 -8.10 10.59
C ALA A 354 -5.69 -9.29 11.50
N GLY A 355 -6.18 -9.31 12.74
CA GLY A 355 -5.91 -10.39 13.68
C GLY A 355 -6.43 -11.75 13.21
N TYR A 356 -7.63 -11.82 12.62
CA TYR A 356 -8.15 -13.05 12.05
C TYR A 356 -7.36 -13.51 10.82
N GLN A 357 -6.98 -12.60 9.94
CA GLN A 357 -6.15 -12.92 8.77
C GLN A 357 -4.81 -13.51 9.20
N GLU A 358 -4.12 -12.86 10.12
CA GLU A 358 -2.82 -13.32 10.63
C GLU A 358 -2.90 -14.69 11.35
N MET A 359 -3.99 -14.95 12.08
CA MET A 359 -4.22 -16.28 12.67
C MET A 359 -4.40 -17.35 11.60
N ILE A 360 -5.19 -17.06 10.54
CA ILE A 360 -5.42 -17.98 9.43
C ILE A 360 -4.10 -18.28 8.74
N ASP A 361 -3.31 -17.25 8.42
CA ASP A 361 -2.02 -17.39 7.75
C ASP A 361 -1.02 -18.16 8.60
N THR A 362 -0.99 -17.91 9.91
CA THR A 362 -0.17 -18.67 10.86
C THR A 362 -0.54 -20.16 10.88
N TYR A 363 -1.82 -20.51 10.91
CA TYR A 363 -2.24 -21.91 10.84
C TYR A 363 -1.95 -22.54 9.47
N ARG A 364 -2.05 -21.77 8.38
CA ARG A 364 -1.69 -22.23 7.03
C ARG A 364 -0.19 -22.53 6.93
N GLU A 365 0.65 -21.64 7.45
CA GLU A 365 2.10 -21.85 7.50
C GLU A 365 2.48 -23.07 8.34
N ALA A 366 1.81 -23.25 9.48
CA ALA A 366 1.94 -24.45 10.32
C ALA A 366 1.31 -25.71 9.68
N LYS A 367 0.70 -25.59 8.49
CA LYS A 367 -0.02 -26.67 7.77
C LYS A 367 -1.17 -27.28 8.62
N GLN A 368 -1.78 -26.46 9.46
CA GLN A 368 -2.92 -26.82 10.32
C GLN A 368 -4.25 -26.35 9.68
N TRP A 369 -4.58 -26.95 8.54
CA TRP A 369 -5.70 -26.57 7.68
C TRP A 369 -7.08 -26.53 8.38
N PRO A 370 -7.46 -27.53 9.23
CA PRO A 370 -8.72 -27.48 9.95
C PRO A 370 -8.83 -26.29 10.90
N GLN A 371 -7.71 -25.90 11.55
CA GLN A 371 -7.67 -24.75 12.46
C GLN A 371 -7.80 -23.43 11.68
N ALA A 372 -7.12 -23.32 10.53
CA ALA A 372 -7.29 -22.17 9.63
C ALA A 372 -8.75 -21.98 9.21
N THR A 373 -9.42 -23.08 8.80
CA THR A 373 -10.84 -23.04 8.45
C THR A 373 -11.74 -22.68 9.63
N ALA A 374 -11.44 -23.18 10.84
CA ALA A 374 -12.21 -22.86 12.04
C ALA A 374 -12.11 -21.35 12.39
N VAL A 375 -10.91 -20.77 12.29
CA VAL A 375 -10.70 -19.33 12.51
C VAL A 375 -11.39 -18.50 11.43
N ALA A 376 -11.36 -18.91 10.16
CA ALA A 376 -12.07 -18.22 9.09
C ALA A 376 -13.61 -18.22 9.32
N LYS A 377 -14.17 -19.32 9.82
CA LYS A 377 -15.59 -19.38 10.23
C LYS A 377 -15.89 -18.44 11.40
N GLU A 378 -15.00 -18.38 12.39
CA GLU A 378 -15.12 -17.43 13.51
C GLU A 378 -15.08 -15.98 13.02
N ALA A 379 -14.14 -15.65 12.11
CA ALA A 379 -13.99 -14.33 11.52
C ALA A 379 -15.28 -13.85 10.84
N VAL A 380 -15.89 -14.69 9.99
CA VAL A 380 -17.14 -14.34 9.30
C VAL A 380 -18.31 -14.17 10.29
N GLN A 381 -18.34 -14.90 11.40
CA GLN A 381 -19.36 -14.69 12.44
C GLN A 381 -19.18 -13.36 13.17
N LYS A 382 -17.93 -12.91 13.37
CA LYS A 382 -17.60 -11.66 14.05
C LYS A 382 -17.70 -10.45 13.11
N LEU A 383 -17.40 -10.64 11.82
CA LEU A 383 -17.41 -9.63 10.77
C LEU A 383 -18.39 -10.03 9.64
N PRO A 384 -19.71 -10.10 9.91
CA PRO A 384 -20.66 -10.68 8.97
C PRO A 384 -20.83 -9.91 7.66
N ASN A 385 -20.47 -8.62 7.65
CA ASN A 385 -20.54 -7.76 6.46
C ASN A 385 -19.19 -7.64 5.74
N ASP A 386 -18.15 -8.29 6.24
CA ASP A 386 -16.82 -8.25 5.64
C ASP A 386 -16.74 -9.24 4.47
N ARG A 387 -16.74 -8.69 3.27
CA ARG A 387 -16.67 -9.47 2.02
C ARG A 387 -15.35 -10.23 1.89
N ASP A 388 -14.26 -9.61 2.33
CA ASP A 388 -12.93 -10.19 2.19
C ASP A 388 -12.75 -11.40 3.11
N MET A 389 -13.22 -11.31 4.35
CA MET A 389 -13.23 -12.45 5.28
C MET A 389 -14.13 -13.60 4.80
N ARG A 390 -15.26 -13.31 4.15
CA ARG A 390 -16.07 -14.35 3.50
C ARG A 390 -15.29 -15.04 2.38
N MET A 391 -14.60 -14.26 1.52
CA MET A 391 -13.75 -14.82 0.46
C MET A 391 -12.59 -15.66 1.01
N VAL A 392 -12.01 -15.27 2.15
CA VAL A 392 -10.99 -16.07 2.84
C VAL A 392 -11.57 -17.39 3.33
N LEU A 393 -12.77 -17.38 3.93
CA LEU A 393 -13.46 -18.61 4.35
C LEU A 393 -13.73 -19.54 3.15
N ASP A 394 -14.21 -19.00 2.04
CA ASP A 394 -14.49 -19.77 0.84
C ASP A 394 -13.23 -20.46 0.30
N ALA A 395 -12.08 -19.78 0.37
CA ALA A 395 -10.81 -20.40 0.03
C ALA A 395 -10.47 -21.56 0.96
N GLN A 396 -10.61 -21.36 2.29
CA GLN A 396 -10.33 -22.42 3.26
C GLN A 396 -11.28 -23.64 3.09
N LEU A 397 -12.56 -23.40 2.80
CA LEU A 397 -13.53 -24.47 2.52
C LEU A 397 -13.14 -25.24 1.26
N ALA A 398 -12.81 -24.54 0.19
CA ALA A 398 -12.37 -25.18 -1.06
C ALA A 398 -11.08 -26.00 -0.86
N ASP A 399 -10.10 -25.43 -0.16
CA ASP A 399 -8.81 -26.08 0.14
C ASP A 399 -8.99 -27.35 1.01
N THR A 400 -9.97 -27.36 1.91
CA THR A 400 -10.27 -28.51 2.79
C THR A 400 -11.30 -29.48 2.22
N GLY A 401 -11.76 -29.27 0.97
CA GLY A 401 -12.62 -30.18 0.21
C GLY A 401 -14.11 -29.86 0.23
N ASP A 402 -14.55 -28.83 0.96
CA ASP A 402 -15.93 -28.36 0.94
C ASP A 402 -16.18 -27.34 -0.18
N VAL A 403 -15.91 -27.80 -1.41
CA VAL A 403 -15.97 -26.96 -2.62
C VAL A 403 -17.39 -26.46 -2.91
N ASP A 404 -18.41 -27.30 -2.66
CA ASP A 404 -19.80 -26.93 -2.98
C ASP A 404 -20.30 -25.78 -2.10
N SER A 405 -19.95 -25.79 -0.82
CA SER A 405 -20.25 -24.69 0.10
C SER A 405 -19.54 -23.40 -0.32
N ALA A 406 -18.25 -23.48 -0.65
CA ALA A 406 -17.47 -22.34 -1.13
C ALA A 406 -18.07 -21.73 -2.41
N VAL A 407 -18.35 -22.55 -3.41
CA VAL A 407 -18.95 -22.10 -4.68
C VAL A 407 -20.33 -21.49 -4.48
N ALA A 408 -21.18 -22.09 -3.62
CA ALA A 408 -22.50 -21.56 -3.34
C ALA A 408 -22.44 -20.18 -2.66
N ASP A 409 -21.53 -20.00 -1.69
CA ASP A 409 -21.36 -18.72 -1.02
C ASP A 409 -20.82 -17.65 -1.96
N VAL A 410 -19.74 -17.94 -2.70
CA VAL A 410 -19.16 -17.00 -3.68
C VAL A 410 -20.21 -16.61 -4.75
N ARG A 411 -21.00 -17.55 -5.26
CA ARG A 411 -22.10 -17.24 -6.21
C ARG A 411 -23.16 -16.33 -5.60
N SER A 412 -23.43 -16.42 -4.30
CA SER A 412 -24.36 -15.53 -3.61
C SER A 412 -23.94 -14.07 -3.61
N MET A 413 -22.66 -13.78 -3.85
CA MET A 413 -22.10 -12.43 -3.90
C MET A 413 -22.32 -11.71 -5.23
N LEU A 414 -22.84 -12.42 -6.27
CA LEU A 414 -23.12 -11.83 -7.58
C LEU A 414 -24.27 -10.81 -7.49
N LYS A 415 -24.07 -9.64 -8.07
CA LYS A 415 -25.04 -8.51 -8.07
C LYS A 415 -25.54 -8.14 -9.47
N GLY A 416 -24.96 -8.71 -10.52
CA GLY A 416 -25.34 -8.45 -11.91
C GLY A 416 -24.68 -7.22 -12.53
N GLY A 417 -23.46 -6.84 -12.08
CA GLY A 417 -22.75 -5.67 -12.56
C GLY A 417 -21.25 -5.91 -12.84
N SER A 418 -20.54 -4.84 -13.18
CA SER A 418 -19.08 -4.90 -13.43
C SER A 418 -18.28 -5.35 -12.20
N GLN A 419 -18.80 -5.13 -11.01
CA GLN A 419 -18.20 -5.56 -9.73
C GLN A 419 -18.21 -7.09 -9.55
N ASP A 420 -18.92 -7.84 -10.39
CA ASP A 420 -18.96 -9.29 -10.34
C ASP A 420 -17.70 -9.94 -10.92
N ARG A 421 -16.82 -9.16 -11.58
CA ARG A 421 -15.54 -9.64 -12.10
C ARG A 421 -14.75 -10.43 -11.06
N ASP A 422 -14.55 -9.87 -9.88
CA ASP A 422 -13.76 -10.49 -8.82
C ASP A 422 -14.41 -11.76 -8.25
N VAL A 423 -15.74 -11.78 -8.24
CA VAL A 423 -16.52 -12.99 -7.88
C VAL A 423 -16.26 -14.09 -8.91
N TYR A 424 -16.30 -13.77 -10.19
CA TYR A 424 -16.04 -14.76 -11.26
C TYR A 424 -14.56 -15.21 -11.27
N LEU A 425 -13.60 -14.33 -10.98
CA LEU A 425 -12.20 -14.73 -10.80
C LEU A 425 -12.07 -15.75 -9.67
N ARG A 426 -12.72 -15.49 -8.53
CA ARG A 426 -12.72 -16.38 -7.39
C ARG A 426 -13.33 -17.74 -7.71
N LEU A 427 -14.49 -17.74 -8.39
CA LEU A 427 -15.11 -18.97 -8.88
C LEU A 427 -14.15 -19.75 -9.80
N GLY A 428 -13.50 -19.06 -10.74
CA GLY A 428 -12.53 -19.68 -11.63
C GLY A 428 -11.38 -20.37 -10.90
N ILE A 429 -10.85 -19.74 -9.87
CA ILE A 429 -9.76 -20.29 -9.03
C ILE A 429 -10.25 -21.51 -8.24
N ILE A 430 -11.39 -21.40 -7.54
CA ILE A 430 -11.94 -22.49 -6.72
C ILE A 430 -12.29 -23.70 -7.58
N GLU A 431 -13.01 -23.50 -8.68
CA GLU A 431 -13.41 -24.58 -9.59
C GLU A 431 -12.20 -25.23 -10.29
N SER A 432 -11.15 -24.43 -10.63
CA SER A 432 -9.87 -24.96 -11.18
C SER A 432 -9.17 -25.88 -10.19
N ARG A 433 -9.05 -25.46 -8.94
CA ARG A 433 -8.45 -26.28 -7.87
C ARG A 433 -9.23 -27.57 -7.64
N ALA A 434 -10.55 -27.48 -7.73
CA ALA A 434 -11.44 -28.64 -7.62
C ALA A 434 -11.48 -29.53 -8.87
N LYS A 435 -10.68 -29.22 -9.90
CA LYS A 435 -10.66 -29.92 -11.19
C LYS A 435 -12.00 -29.89 -11.93
N ARG A 436 -12.86 -28.89 -11.65
CA ARG A 436 -14.13 -28.63 -12.36
C ARG A 436 -13.86 -27.72 -13.57
N TRP A 437 -13.14 -28.28 -14.53
CA TRP A 437 -12.49 -27.52 -15.62
C TRP A 437 -13.42 -26.64 -16.42
N LYS A 438 -14.62 -27.14 -16.74
CA LYS A 438 -15.61 -26.39 -17.52
C LYS A 438 -16.15 -25.20 -16.73
N ASP A 439 -16.54 -25.41 -15.47
CA ASP A 439 -17.08 -24.33 -14.63
C ASP A 439 -16.03 -23.26 -14.36
N ALA A 440 -14.76 -23.66 -14.20
CA ALA A 440 -13.63 -22.74 -14.09
C ALA A 440 -13.45 -21.89 -15.37
N ALA A 441 -13.49 -22.52 -16.55
CA ALA A 441 -13.37 -21.81 -17.83
C ALA A 441 -14.53 -20.83 -18.03
N ASP A 442 -15.78 -21.27 -17.81
CA ASP A 442 -16.99 -20.44 -17.92
C ASP A 442 -16.94 -19.23 -16.96
N ALA A 443 -16.38 -19.40 -15.76
CA ALA A 443 -16.19 -18.30 -14.81
C ALA A 443 -15.13 -17.31 -15.29
N LEU A 444 -13.96 -17.81 -15.76
CA LEU A 444 -12.89 -16.94 -16.30
C LEU A 444 -13.33 -16.18 -17.55
N ASP A 445 -14.17 -16.79 -18.41
CA ASP A 445 -14.73 -16.10 -19.58
C ASP A 445 -15.63 -14.92 -19.18
N LYS A 446 -16.44 -15.09 -18.13
CA LYS A 446 -17.24 -13.99 -17.58
C LYS A 446 -16.39 -12.92 -16.93
N ALA A 447 -15.34 -13.29 -16.20
CA ALA A 447 -14.38 -12.34 -15.64
C ALA A 447 -13.69 -11.50 -16.74
N GLU A 448 -13.30 -12.13 -17.86
CA GLU A 448 -12.69 -11.42 -18.99
C GLU A 448 -13.66 -10.43 -19.65
N GLN A 449 -14.94 -10.83 -19.82
CA GLN A 449 -15.98 -9.94 -20.37
C GLN A 449 -16.21 -8.70 -19.51
N LEU A 450 -16.01 -8.80 -18.18
CA LEU A 450 -16.17 -7.70 -17.25
C LEU A 450 -14.87 -6.89 -17.03
N SER A 451 -13.75 -7.36 -17.60
CA SER A 451 -12.46 -6.68 -17.49
C SER A 451 -12.36 -5.52 -18.48
N THR A 452 -12.12 -4.30 -17.98
CA THR A 452 -12.15 -3.06 -18.75
C THR A 452 -10.77 -2.56 -19.20
N ASN A 453 -9.72 -2.90 -18.46
CA ASN A 453 -8.34 -2.48 -18.72
C ASN A 453 -7.42 -3.67 -19.04
N ALA A 454 -6.17 -3.36 -19.40
CA ALA A 454 -5.18 -4.37 -19.81
C ALA A 454 -4.75 -5.26 -18.63
N ASP A 455 -4.55 -4.68 -17.45
CA ASP A 455 -4.09 -5.38 -16.24
C ASP A 455 -5.13 -6.42 -15.80
N ASP A 456 -6.40 -6.03 -15.78
CA ASP A 456 -7.50 -6.92 -15.46
C ASP A 456 -7.57 -8.13 -16.41
N LYS A 457 -7.41 -7.89 -17.71
CA LYS A 457 -7.41 -8.97 -18.73
C LYS A 457 -6.18 -9.85 -18.60
N ALA A 458 -5.02 -9.26 -18.35
CA ALA A 458 -3.78 -10.00 -18.16
C ALA A 458 -3.89 -10.99 -17.02
N TYR A 459 -4.48 -10.59 -15.90
CA TYR A 459 -4.71 -11.50 -14.78
C TYR A 459 -5.63 -12.68 -15.13
N VAL A 460 -6.71 -12.42 -15.88
CA VAL A 460 -7.59 -13.50 -16.37
C VAL A 460 -6.85 -14.46 -17.30
N TRP A 461 -6.04 -13.94 -18.23
CA TRP A 461 -5.25 -14.78 -19.15
C TRP A 461 -4.20 -15.61 -18.40
N PHE A 462 -3.59 -15.05 -17.36
CA PHE A 462 -2.70 -15.81 -16.49
C PHE A 462 -3.41 -16.99 -15.83
N LEU A 463 -4.58 -16.75 -15.21
CA LEU A 463 -5.38 -17.81 -14.59
C LEU A 463 -5.87 -18.86 -15.60
N ARG A 464 -6.21 -18.43 -16.83
CA ARG A 464 -6.57 -19.35 -17.91
C ARG A 464 -5.37 -20.18 -18.37
N GLY A 465 -4.19 -19.57 -18.43
CA GLY A 465 -2.94 -20.27 -18.70
C GLY A 465 -2.66 -21.37 -17.66
N ASP A 466 -2.79 -21.06 -16.37
CA ASP A 466 -2.68 -22.03 -15.28
C ASP A 466 -3.73 -23.15 -15.38
N LEU A 467 -4.99 -22.79 -15.63
CA LEU A 467 -6.09 -23.74 -15.84
C LEU A 467 -5.76 -24.74 -17.00
N LEU A 468 -5.27 -24.23 -18.10
CA LEU A 468 -4.92 -25.05 -19.27
C LEU A 468 -3.68 -25.91 -19.02
N GLN A 469 -2.68 -25.39 -18.30
CA GLN A 469 -1.50 -26.14 -17.88
C GLN A 469 -1.88 -27.33 -17.00
N ARG A 470 -2.76 -27.12 -16.01
CA ARG A 470 -3.30 -28.18 -15.13
C ARG A 470 -4.03 -29.27 -15.91
N GLN A 471 -4.67 -28.92 -17.01
CA GLN A 471 -5.30 -29.87 -17.94
C GLN A 471 -4.32 -30.49 -18.92
N LYS A 472 -3.03 -30.13 -18.87
CA LYS A 472 -1.97 -30.57 -19.80
C LYS A 472 -2.16 -30.06 -21.25
N PHE A 473 -2.97 -28.99 -21.46
CA PHE A 473 -3.14 -28.29 -22.75
C PHE A 473 -2.06 -27.22 -22.96
N TYR A 474 -0.82 -27.65 -22.95
CA TYR A 474 0.35 -26.78 -22.84
C TYR A 474 0.51 -25.74 -23.95
N ASP A 475 0.15 -26.06 -25.20
CA ASP A 475 0.29 -25.11 -26.31
C ASP A 475 -0.76 -23.96 -26.20
N GLN A 476 -1.93 -24.29 -25.66
CA GLN A 476 -2.94 -23.26 -25.35
C GLN A 476 -2.54 -22.44 -24.13
N ALA A 477 -1.96 -23.06 -23.12
CA ALA A 477 -1.40 -22.36 -21.95
C ALA A 477 -0.27 -21.39 -22.37
N ASP A 478 0.67 -21.81 -23.22
CA ASP A 478 1.72 -20.97 -23.82
C ASP A 478 1.11 -19.73 -24.49
N THR A 479 0.01 -19.93 -25.22
CA THR A 479 -0.68 -18.82 -25.91
C THR A 479 -1.26 -17.80 -24.93
N GLU A 480 -1.91 -18.27 -23.86
CA GLU A 480 -2.49 -17.38 -22.84
C GLU A 480 -1.41 -16.61 -22.07
N PHE A 481 -0.34 -17.29 -21.64
CA PHE A 481 0.77 -16.62 -20.96
C PHE A 481 1.46 -15.56 -21.84
N ARG A 482 1.60 -15.81 -23.15
CA ARG A 482 2.16 -14.82 -24.09
C ARG A 482 1.27 -13.60 -24.28
N LYS A 483 -0.07 -13.72 -24.13
CA LYS A 483 -0.96 -12.54 -24.10
C LYS A 483 -0.63 -11.62 -22.92
N VAL A 484 -0.37 -12.19 -21.73
CA VAL A 484 0.05 -11.42 -20.56
C VAL A 484 1.33 -10.64 -20.83
N LEU A 485 2.36 -11.35 -21.36
CA LEU A 485 3.66 -10.73 -21.67
C LEU A 485 3.57 -9.64 -22.76
N ALA A 486 2.57 -9.71 -23.64
CA ALA A 486 2.35 -8.69 -24.68
C ALA A 486 1.56 -7.48 -24.19
N ALA A 487 0.76 -7.63 -23.13
CA ALA A 487 -0.16 -6.61 -22.64
C ALA A 487 0.46 -5.73 -21.55
N LEU A 488 1.36 -6.27 -20.73
CA LEU A 488 1.93 -5.59 -19.57
C LEU A 488 3.37 -5.11 -19.83
N PRO A 489 3.79 -4.01 -19.19
CA PRO A 489 5.16 -3.55 -19.27
C PRO A 489 6.12 -4.54 -18.60
N PRO A 490 7.38 -4.65 -19.05
CA PRO A 490 8.37 -5.59 -18.50
C PRO A 490 8.65 -5.45 -17.00
N THR A 491 8.34 -4.27 -16.43
CA THR A 491 8.52 -3.96 -15.00
C THR A 491 7.35 -4.40 -14.14
N ASP A 492 6.26 -4.87 -14.74
CA ASP A 492 5.10 -5.34 -13.99
C ASP A 492 5.42 -6.67 -13.27
N PRO A 493 5.13 -6.79 -11.96
CA PRO A 493 5.39 -8.01 -11.19
C PRO A 493 4.75 -9.27 -11.80
N GLN A 494 3.59 -9.14 -12.43
CA GLN A 494 2.89 -10.25 -13.08
C GLN A 494 3.66 -10.79 -14.29
N VAL A 495 4.46 -9.94 -14.96
CA VAL A 495 5.33 -10.36 -16.07
C VAL A 495 6.40 -11.32 -15.56
N ALA A 496 7.07 -11.01 -14.45
CA ALA A 496 8.09 -11.89 -13.88
C ALA A 496 7.50 -13.27 -13.50
N ALA A 497 6.36 -13.29 -12.83
CA ALA A 497 5.65 -14.53 -12.52
C ALA A 497 5.28 -15.32 -13.79
N THR A 498 4.72 -14.65 -14.80
CA THR A 498 4.32 -15.30 -16.07
C THR A 498 5.52 -15.86 -16.82
N LEU A 499 6.64 -15.15 -16.85
CA LEU A 499 7.89 -15.63 -17.46
C LEU A 499 8.39 -16.90 -16.74
N ASN A 500 8.33 -16.92 -15.41
CA ASN A 500 8.72 -18.11 -14.65
C ASN A 500 7.77 -19.29 -14.93
N TYR A 501 6.45 -19.09 -14.91
CA TYR A 501 5.47 -20.14 -15.21
C TYR A 501 5.69 -20.74 -16.60
N LEU A 502 5.84 -19.90 -17.62
CA LEU A 502 6.07 -20.33 -19.00
C LEU A 502 7.42 -21.03 -19.13
N GLY A 503 8.46 -20.50 -18.49
CA GLY A 503 9.80 -21.09 -18.46
C GLY A 503 9.81 -22.46 -17.79
N TYR A 504 9.21 -22.58 -16.60
CA TYR A 504 9.10 -23.85 -15.86
C TYR A 504 8.30 -24.90 -16.65
N MET A 505 7.12 -24.54 -17.15
CA MET A 505 6.26 -25.42 -17.95
C MET A 505 7.01 -26.04 -19.15
N ASN A 506 7.75 -25.24 -19.89
CA ASN A 506 8.53 -25.72 -21.03
C ASN A 506 9.76 -26.53 -20.59
N ALA A 507 10.44 -26.12 -19.52
CA ALA A 507 11.59 -26.85 -18.97
C ALA A 507 11.17 -28.24 -18.47
N ASP A 508 10.08 -28.34 -17.73
CA ASP A 508 9.61 -29.61 -17.20
C ASP A 508 9.26 -30.62 -18.31
N ARG A 509 8.68 -30.15 -19.40
CA ARG A 509 8.42 -30.94 -20.60
C ARG A 509 9.69 -31.27 -21.42
N GLY A 510 10.83 -30.67 -21.11
CA GLY A 510 12.08 -30.83 -21.87
C GLY A 510 12.04 -30.19 -23.25
N VAL A 511 11.18 -29.18 -23.48
CA VAL A 511 11.04 -28.48 -24.75
C VAL A 511 11.45 -27.01 -24.63
N LYS A 512 11.92 -26.40 -25.71
CA LYS A 512 12.29 -24.97 -25.74
C LYS A 512 13.23 -24.57 -24.59
N LEU A 513 14.17 -25.42 -24.20
CA LEU A 513 14.98 -25.25 -22.98
C LEU A 513 15.80 -23.95 -22.96
N ASP A 514 16.30 -23.48 -24.11
CA ASP A 514 17.03 -22.22 -24.19
C ASP A 514 16.10 -21.01 -23.97
N GLU A 515 14.87 -21.05 -24.51
CA GLU A 515 13.84 -20.04 -24.27
C GLU A 515 13.42 -20.07 -22.80
N SER A 516 13.23 -21.25 -22.20
CA SER A 516 12.91 -21.44 -20.78
C SER A 516 13.95 -20.79 -19.88
N LEU A 517 15.24 -21.05 -20.13
CA LEU A 517 16.33 -20.42 -19.37
C LEU A 517 16.30 -18.89 -19.48
N ASN A 518 16.02 -18.38 -20.68
CA ASN A 518 15.95 -16.93 -20.90
C ASN A 518 14.79 -16.31 -20.10
N PHE A 519 13.61 -16.93 -20.15
CA PHE A 519 12.44 -16.46 -19.40
C PHE A 519 12.66 -16.47 -17.88
N ILE A 520 13.15 -17.59 -17.33
CA ILE A 520 13.40 -17.71 -15.89
C ILE A 520 14.47 -16.72 -15.43
N LYS A 521 15.52 -16.50 -16.23
CA LYS A 521 16.55 -15.50 -15.92
C LYS A 521 15.99 -14.06 -15.93
N GLN A 522 15.07 -13.74 -16.83
CA GLN A 522 14.40 -12.45 -16.81
C GLN A 522 13.53 -12.29 -15.56
N ALA A 523 12.83 -13.33 -15.13
CA ALA A 523 12.10 -13.31 -13.87
C ALA A 523 13.03 -13.07 -12.67
N LEU A 524 14.20 -13.71 -12.64
CA LEU A 524 15.22 -13.51 -11.59
C LEU A 524 15.91 -12.13 -11.63
N VAL A 525 15.85 -11.39 -12.74
CA VAL A 525 16.30 -9.98 -12.76
C VAL A 525 15.36 -9.12 -11.91
N ALA A 526 14.05 -9.38 -11.95
CA ALA A 526 13.07 -8.69 -11.13
C ALA A 526 13.13 -9.10 -9.66
N GLU A 527 13.30 -10.41 -9.38
CA GLU A 527 13.32 -10.98 -8.05
C GLU A 527 14.48 -11.96 -7.86
N PRO A 528 15.71 -11.48 -7.61
CA PRO A 528 16.93 -12.32 -7.62
C PRO A 528 16.99 -13.41 -6.57
N SER A 529 16.27 -13.26 -5.45
CA SER A 529 16.24 -14.20 -4.33
C SER A 529 14.97 -15.05 -4.27
N ASN A 530 14.09 -14.96 -5.27
CA ASN A 530 12.84 -15.72 -5.29
C ASN A 530 13.14 -17.24 -5.42
N GLY A 531 12.81 -18.00 -4.36
CA GLY A 531 13.09 -19.44 -4.28
C GLY A 531 12.41 -20.24 -5.39
N ALA A 532 11.19 -19.91 -5.78
CA ALA A 532 10.47 -20.59 -6.86
C ALA A 532 11.14 -20.37 -8.23
N TYR A 533 11.68 -19.16 -8.47
CA TYR A 533 12.39 -18.87 -9.72
C TYR A 533 13.78 -19.55 -9.73
N LEU A 534 14.44 -19.64 -8.57
CA LEU A 534 15.70 -20.39 -8.43
C LEU A 534 15.48 -21.89 -8.63
N ASP A 535 14.39 -22.47 -8.11
CA ASP A 535 14.01 -23.86 -8.35
C ASP A 535 13.77 -24.12 -9.84
N SER A 536 12.98 -23.27 -10.48
CA SER A 536 12.72 -23.34 -11.94
C SER A 536 14.01 -23.27 -12.76
N LEU A 537 14.95 -22.39 -12.37
CA LEU A 537 16.25 -22.28 -13.04
C LEU A 537 17.08 -23.56 -12.86
N GLY A 538 17.12 -24.07 -11.63
CA GLY A 538 17.81 -25.32 -11.31
C GLY A 538 17.23 -26.50 -12.07
N TRP A 539 15.90 -26.59 -12.16
CA TRP A 539 15.21 -27.64 -12.92
C TRP A 539 15.49 -27.54 -14.43
N ALA A 540 15.48 -26.33 -15.00
CA ALA A 540 15.84 -26.13 -16.40
C ALA A 540 17.31 -26.57 -16.69
N TYR A 541 18.25 -26.26 -15.79
CA TYR A 541 19.62 -26.75 -15.90
C TYR A 541 19.71 -28.27 -15.78
N TYR A 542 18.94 -28.90 -14.88
CA TYR A 542 18.84 -30.35 -14.77
C TYR A 542 18.39 -30.98 -16.09
N LYS A 543 17.33 -30.45 -16.71
CA LYS A 543 16.83 -30.94 -18.01
C LYS A 543 17.85 -30.76 -19.14
N LEU A 544 18.73 -29.80 -19.06
CA LEU A 544 19.87 -29.58 -19.97
C LEU A 544 21.09 -30.46 -19.68
N GLY A 545 21.07 -31.24 -18.58
CA GLY A 545 22.21 -32.05 -18.16
C GLY A 545 23.35 -31.25 -17.51
N LYS A 546 23.12 -29.97 -17.15
CA LYS A 546 24.09 -29.10 -16.48
C LYS A 546 23.96 -29.22 -14.96
N TYR A 547 24.34 -30.40 -14.43
CA TYR A 547 24.02 -30.81 -13.07
C TYR A 547 24.67 -29.92 -11.99
N ASP A 548 25.87 -29.38 -12.20
CA ASP A 548 26.52 -28.48 -11.24
C ASP A 548 25.73 -27.17 -11.07
N LEU A 549 25.25 -26.58 -12.18
CA LEU A 549 24.39 -25.38 -12.15
C LEU A 549 23.00 -25.71 -11.58
N ALA A 550 22.50 -26.92 -11.84
CA ALA A 550 21.23 -27.35 -11.25
C ALA A 550 21.36 -27.45 -9.72
N GLU A 551 22.43 -28.05 -9.21
CA GLU A 551 22.69 -28.20 -7.78
C GLU A 551 22.82 -26.83 -7.09
N GLU A 552 23.60 -25.90 -7.69
CA GLU A 552 23.77 -24.55 -7.16
C GLU A 552 22.42 -23.84 -6.97
N ASN A 553 21.55 -23.88 -7.97
CA ASN A 553 20.29 -23.14 -7.92
C ASN A 553 19.22 -23.86 -7.07
N LEU A 554 19.10 -25.18 -7.14
CA LEU A 554 18.17 -25.94 -6.31
C LEU A 554 18.53 -25.87 -4.82
N THR A 555 19.83 -25.86 -4.46
CA THR A 555 20.22 -25.66 -3.07
C THR A 555 19.94 -24.26 -2.56
N LYS A 556 20.12 -23.23 -3.40
CA LYS A 556 19.68 -21.85 -3.07
C LYS A 556 18.16 -21.78 -2.87
N ALA A 557 17.37 -22.41 -3.74
CA ALA A 557 15.93 -22.50 -3.59
C ALA A 557 15.53 -23.17 -2.26
N ALA A 558 16.20 -24.25 -1.89
CA ALA A 558 15.92 -24.97 -0.67
C ALA A 558 16.22 -24.19 0.63
N VAL A 559 16.98 -23.10 0.57
CA VAL A 559 17.21 -22.22 1.74
C VAL A 559 15.90 -21.55 2.18
N SER A 560 15.13 -21.01 1.23
CA SER A 560 13.84 -20.33 1.51
C SER A 560 12.64 -21.29 1.39
N MET A 561 12.74 -22.34 0.56
CA MET A 561 11.65 -23.26 0.24
C MET A 561 11.96 -24.72 0.70
N GLY A 562 12.66 -24.89 1.80
CA GLY A 562 13.07 -26.20 2.28
C GLY A 562 11.93 -27.16 2.67
N SER A 563 10.72 -26.65 2.89
CA SER A 563 9.48 -27.40 3.13
C SER A 563 8.58 -27.55 1.89
N ASP A 564 9.04 -27.09 0.71
CA ASP A 564 8.33 -27.31 -0.54
C ASP A 564 8.63 -28.72 -1.07
N PRO A 565 7.61 -29.56 -1.30
CA PRO A 565 7.82 -30.93 -1.75
C PRO A 565 8.43 -31.02 -3.15
N THR A 566 8.16 -30.06 -4.04
CA THR A 566 8.68 -30.04 -5.42
C THR A 566 10.17 -29.74 -5.43
N VAL A 567 10.62 -28.76 -4.64
CA VAL A 567 12.06 -28.48 -4.47
C VAL A 567 12.80 -29.69 -3.93
N GLN A 568 12.22 -30.38 -2.94
CA GLN A 568 12.82 -31.62 -2.39
C GLN A 568 12.83 -32.74 -3.43
N GLN A 569 11.79 -32.89 -4.25
CA GLN A 569 11.77 -33.81 -5.37
C GLN A 569 12.89 -33.51 -6.38
N HIS A 570 13.02 -32.27 -6.82
CA HIS A 570 14.02 -31.85 -7.81
C HIS A 570 15.46 -32.15 -7.31
N LEU A 571 15.74 -31.88 -6.04
CA LEU A 571 17.01 -32.25 -5.42
C LEU A 571 17.21 -33.76 -5.39
N GLY A 572 16.20 -34.55 -5.04
CA GLY A 572 16.23 -35.99 -5.06
C GLY A 572 16.56 -36.56 -6.45
N ASP A 573 15.85 -36.06 -7.48
CA ASP A 573 16.05 -36.46 -8.88
C ASP A 573 17.47 -36.09 -9.36
N LEU A 574 17.97 -34.91 -8.99
CA LEU A 574 19.35 -34.48 -9.28
C LEU A 574 20.39 -35.40 -8.63
N TYR A 575 20.24 -35.70 -7.34
CA TYR A 575 21.20 -36.55 -6.62
C TYR A 575 21.16 -37.99 -7.11
N GLN A 576 20.02 -38.53 -7.51
CA GLN A 576 19.94 -39.82 -8.18
C GLN A 576 20.72 -39.78 -9.49
N LYS A 577 20.50 -38.75 -10.31
CA LYS A 577 21.14 -38.62 -11.63
C LYS A 577 22.67 -38.51 -11.53
N THR A 578 23.16 -37.89 -10.46
CA THR A 578 24.59 -37.72 -10.18
C THR A 578 25.19 -38.85 -9.34
N GLY A 579 24.45 -39.96 -9.10
CA GLY A 579 24.93 -41.17 -8.42
C GLY A 579 24.97 -41.06 -6.89
N ARG A 580 24.47 -40.02 -6.29
CA ARG A 580 24.45 -39.74 -4.84
C ARG A 580 23.17 -40.28 -4.18
N LEU A 581 22.97 -41.61 -4.26
CA LEU A 581 21.72 -42.28 -3.92
C LEU A 581 21.25 -42.05 -2.47
N LYS A 582 22.16 -41.91 -1.50
CA LYS A 582 21.80 -41.62 -0.11
C LYS A 582 21.17 -40.24 0.03
N MET A 583 21.73 -39.26 -0.66
CA MET A 583 21.16 -37.88 -0.68
C MET A 583 19.81 -37.85 -1.41
N ALA A 584 19.71 -38.57 -2.54
CA ALA A 584 18.45 -38.70 -3.26
C ALA A 584 17.32 -39.23 -2.35
N ALA A 585 17.59 -40.35 -1.65
CA ALA A 585 16.63 -40.96 -0.75
C ALA A 585 16.20 -40.02 0.39
N ALA A 586 17.13 -39.24 0.96
CA ALA A 586 16.83 -38.28 2.02
C ALA A 586 15.91 -37.13 1.54
N HIS A 587 16.18 -36.60 0.34
CA HIS A 587 15.35 -35.54 -0.24
C HIS A 587 13.97 -36.03 -0.67
N TRP A 588 13.87 -37.22 -1.28
CA TRP A 588 12.57 -37.82 -1.61
C TRP A 588 11.74 -38.16 -0.36
N GLU A 589 12.39 -38.65 0.70
CA GLU A 589 11.70 -38.88 1.97
C GLU A 589 11.10 -37.60 2.55
N ARG A 590 11.87 -36.52 2.47
CA ARG A 590 11.37 -35.18 2.85
C ARG A 590 10.25 -34.72 1.94
N ALA A 591 10.36 -34.88 0.62
CA ALA A 591 9.29 -34.57 -0.33
C ALA A 591 7.98 -35.28 0.03
N VAL A 592 8.04 -36.59 0.29
CA VAL A 592 6.88 -37.40 0.72
C VAL A 592 6.28 -36.88 2.04
N GLN A 593 7.13 -36.55 3.01
CA GLN A 593 6.67 -35.99 4.29
C GLN A 593 5.96 -34.66 4.10
N GLU A 594 6.48 -33.82 3.23
CA GLU A 594 5.88 -32.50 2.99
C GLU A 594 4.57 -32.58 2.17
N TRP A 595 4.49 -33.47 1.16
CA TRP A 595 3.22 -33.72 0.45
C TRP A 595 2.12 -34.24 1.37
N ASN A 596 2.44 -35.08 2.35
CA ASN A 596 1.46 -35.56 3.33
C ASN A 596 0.89 -34.44 4.22
N LYS A 597 1.57 -33.29 4.28
CA LYS A 597 1.12 -32.08 5.00
C LYS A 597 0.47 -31.05 4.06
N THR A 598 0.54 -31.24 2.75
CA THR A 598 -0.01 -30.34 1.75
C THR A 598 -1.52 -30.52 1.64
N ILE A 599 -2.23 -29.43 1.30
CA ILE A 599 -3.67 -29.47 1.08
C ILE A 599 -3.99 -30.42 -0.08
N PRO A 600 -5.00 -31.30 0.05
CA PRO A 600 -5.31 -32.29 -1.00
C PRO A 600 -5.49 -31.69 -2.40
N ALA A 601 -6.06 -30.48 -2.49
CA ALA A 601 -6.28 -29.78 -3.76
C ALA A 601 -4.99 -29.36 -4.49
N GLU A 602 -3.85 -29.25 -3.78
CA GLU A 602 -2.55 -28.84 -4.31
C GLU A 602 -1.58 -30.01 -4.52
N VAL A 603 -1.92 -31.21 -4.03
CA VAL A 603 -1.06 -32.39 -4.22
C VAL A 603 -1.07 -32.82 -5.69
N ASP A 604 0.11 -32.82 -6.33
CA ASP A 604 0.30 -33.51 -7.60
C ASP A 604 0.41 -35.03 -7.32
N SER A 605 -0.72 -35.71 -7.49
CA SER A 605 -0.81 -37.13 -7.20
C SER A 605 0.12 -37.99 -8.07
N ASP A 606 0.40 -37.56 -9.32
CA ASP A 606 1.29 -38.26 -10.24
C ASP A 606 2.76 -38.15 -9.77
N ALA A 607 3.16 -36.89 -9.42
CA ALA A 607 4.50 -36.63 -8.89
C ALA A 607 4.72 -37.31 -7.54
N PHE A 608 3.76 -37.23 -6.62
CA PHE A 608 3.83 -37.91 -5.33
C PHE A 608 4.00 -39.41 -5.47
N ALA A 609 3.18 -40.08 -6.29
CA ALA A 609 3.27 -41.52 -6.53
C ALA A 609 4.63 -41.92 -7.14
N LYS A 610 5.15 -41.13 -8.10
CA LYS A 610 6.45 -41.33 -8.71
C LYS A 610 7.57 -41.28 -7.66
N VAL A 611 7.62 -40.24 -6.85
CA VAL A 611 8.66 -40.04 -5.83
C VAL A 611 8.58 -41.11 -4.75
N GLN A 612 7.39 -41.54 -4.35
CA GLN A 612 7.24 -42.68 -3.42
C GLN A 612 7.86 -43.95 -3.99
N GLN A 613 7.61 -44.25 -5.26
CA GLN A 613 8.19 -45.43 -5.94
C GLN A 613 9.73 -45.35 -6.04
N GLU A 614 10.25 -44.16 -6.37
CA GLU A 614 11.71 -43.97 -6.47
C GLU A 614 12.38 -44.05 -5.10
N LEU A 615 11.78 -43.54 -4.06
CA LEU A 615 12.22 -43.63 -2.67
C LEU A 615 12.29 -45.11 -2.23
N ASP A 616 11.25 -45.89 -2.47
CA ASP A 616 11.19 -47.31 -2.11
C ASP A 616 12.25 -48.09 -2.84
N ALA A 617 12.45 -47.83 -4.14
CA ALA A 617 13.52 -48.46 -4.93
C ALA A 617 14.93 -48.10 -4.42
N ALA A 618 15.13 -46.84 -4.04
CA ALA A 618 16.40 -46.38 -3.48
C ALA A 618 16.70 -47.03 -2.13
N LYS A 619 15.70 -47.12 -1.24
CA LYS A 619 15.85 -47.80 0.06
C LYS A 619 16.23 -49.28 -0.10
N VAL A 620 15.62 -50.01 -1.03
CA VAL A 620 15.97 -51.40 -1.34
C VAL A 620 17.41 -51.53 -1.85
N LYS A 621 17.83 -50.61 -2.72
CA LYS A 621 19.21 -50.63 -3.26
C LYS A 621 20.25 -50.33 -2.18
N LEU A 622 20.00 -49.31 -1.34
CA LEU A 622 20.89 -48.96 -0.24
C LEU A 622 21.03 -50.12 0.78
N ALA A 623 19.93 -50.78 1.12
CA ALA A 623 19.95 -51.93 2.02
C ALA A 623 20.80 -53.10 1.45
N LYS A 624 20.73 -53.36 0.13
CA LYS A 624 21.57 -54.35 -0.53
C LYS A 624 23.05 -53.98 -0.51
N GLU A 625 23.38 -52.72 -0.77
CA GLU A 625 24.76 -52.22 -0.71
C GLU A 625 25.35 -52.31 0.70
N GLU A 626 24.54 -52.06 1.74
CA GLU A 626 24.96 -52.21 3.14
C GLU A 626 25.17 -53.65 3.54
N ALA A 627 24.27 -54.55 3.12
CA ALA A 627 24.44 -55.98 3.36
C ALA A 627 25.70 -56.58 2.66
N GLN A 628 26.03 -56.09 1.46
CA GLN A 628 27.24 -56.49 0.74
C GLN A 628 28.55 -55.97 1.39
N LYS A 629 28.51 -54.82 2.06
CA LYS A 629 29.68 -54.27 2.78
C LYS A 629 29.92 -54.92 4.13
N GLN A 630 28.93 -55.62 4.68
CA GLN A 630 29.03 -56.37 5.94
C GLN A 630 29.48 -57.84 5.74
N GLN A 631 29.45 -58.30 4.50
CA GLN A 631 30.06 -59.61 4.07
C GLN A 631 31.50 -59.41 3.61
#